data_03dc8abe669ee3284f17d448bf43497a
#
_entry.id   03dc8abe669ee3284f17d448bf43497a
#
_cell.length_a   1.000
_cell.length_b   1.000
_cell.length_c   1.000
_cell.angle_alpha   90.00
_cell.angle_beta   90.00
_cell.angle_gamma   90.00
#
_symmetry.space_group_name_H-M   'P 1'
#
loop_
_entity.id
_entity.type
_entity.pdbx_description
1 polymer ?
#
loop_
_entity_poly.entity_id
_entity_poly.type
_entity_poly.pdbx_seq_one_letter_code
_entity_poly.pdbx_strand_id
1 'polypeptide(L)'
;RHASFIRRGGQVSINNQGLPGGLPQQEAEELEVVLQTGALPVNMEVLSVTTIGPTLGSDSLRSGLLAALVGFGLVLVFLVVIYRALGLVADLALLIFAFLLWGLIVAIPITMTLPGIAGIVLSIGVAADANVVIFERIKEEVRRGKSPRTAVGIGYQKGFAAILDGNLTTLITAFILFALSSGSVRGFAVLLAVGVILSMFTAVSVTRALLGVVCGRRVKLPPAMLGG
;
A
#
# COMPACT_ATOMS: atom_id res chain seq x y z
N ARG A 1 -36.71 25.91 14.12
CA ARG A 1 -37.48 25.61 12.88
C ARG A 1 -38.66 24.76 13.35
N HIS A 2 -39.88 25.27 13.29
CA HIS A 2 -41.09 24.55 13.70
C HIS A 2 -41.68 23.83 12.48
N ALA A 3 -41.61 22.51 12.47
CA ALA A 3 -42.39 21.69 11.54
C ALA A 3 -43.79 21.51 12.15
N SER A 4 -44.86 21.96 11.48
CA SER A 4 -46.22 21.68 11.89
C SER A 4 -46.72 20.39 11.26
N PHE A 5 -47.13 19.45 12.08
CA PHE A 5 -47.73 18.16 11.65
C PHE A 5 -49.27 18.33 11.53
N ILE A 6 -49.79 18.10 10.38
CA ILE A 6 -51.23 18.02 10.15
C ILE A 6 -51.58 16.58 9.77
N ARG A 7 -52.30 15.89 10.66
CA ARG A 7 -52.81 14.52 10.40
C ARG A 7 -54.25 14.60 9.88
N ARG A 8 -54.43 14.31 8.62
CA ARG A 8 -55.79 14.10 8.06
C ARG A 8 -55.79 12.82 7.23
N GLY A 9 -56.63 11.84 7.61
CA GLY A 9 -56.92 10.71 6.77
C GLY A 9 -55.75 9.79 6.41
N GLY A 10 -54.79 9.60 7.28
CA GLY A 10 -53.66 8.68 7.03
C GLY A 10 -52.55 9.23 6.16
N GLN A 11 -52.63 10.46 5.68
CA GLN A 11 -51.55 11.17 4.99
C GLN A 11 -50.89 12.18 5.92
N VAL A 12 -49.59 12.13 5.99
CA VAL A 12 -48.76 13.14 6.69
C VAL A 12 -48.10 14.00 5.63
N SER A 13 -48.42 15.30 5.62
CA SER A 13 -47.78 16.26 4.73
C SER A 13 -46.81 17.10 5.56
N ILE A 14 -45.55 17.09 5.17
CA ILE A 14 -44.49 17.93 5.79
C ILE A 14 -44.25 19.09 4.84
N ASN A 15 -44.55 20.27 5.29
CA ASN A 15 -44.36 21.48 4.50
C ASN A 15 -43.42 22.46 5.23
N ASN A 16 -42.38 22.89 4.54
CA ASN A 16 -41.45 23.90 5.04
C ASN A 16 -41.98 25.31 4.65
N GLN A 17 -42.71 25.93 5.56
CA GLN A 17 -43.22 27.28 5.35
C GLN A 17 -42.06 28.31 5.35
N GLY A 18 -41.55 28.62 4.17
CA GLY A 18 -40.51 29.64 4.02
C GLY A 18 -39.59 29.51 2.81
N LEU A 19 -39.66 28.43 2.05
CA LEU A 19 -38.90 28.31 0.81
C LEU A 19 -39.85 28.16 -0.38
N PRO A 20 -39.81 29.04 -1.38
CA PRO A 20 -40.51 28.87 -2.63
C PRO A 20 -39.83 27.70 -3.39
N GLY A 21 -40.50 26.54 -3.43
CA GLY A 21 -40.01 25.38 -4.16
C GLY A 21 -40.02 24.03 -3.42
N GLY A 22 -40.49 23.99 -2.15
CA GLY A 22 -40.57 22.75 -1.38
C GLY A 22 -39.26 22.33 -0.72
N LEU A 23 -39.21 21.11 -0.21
CA LEU A 23 -37.98 20.50 0.33
C LEU A 23 -37.02 20.10 -0.81
N PRO A 24 -35.72 20.36 -0.68
CA PRO A 24 -34.73 19.78 -1.59
C PRO A 24 -34.88 18.27 -1.68
N GLN A 25 -34.70 17.68 -2.85
CA GLN A 25 -34.89 16.23 -3.09
C GLN A 25 -34.13 15.37 -2.06
N GLN A 26 -32.92 15.78 -1.68
CA GLN A 26 -32.13 15.07 -0.68
C GLN A 26 -32.76 15.07 0.72
N GLU A 27 -33.32 16.20 1.16
CA GLU A 27 -34.03 16.27 2.46
C GLU A 27 -35.35 15.47 2.43
N ALA A 28 -35.99 15.38 1.26
CA ALA A 28 -37.20 14.59 1.09
C ALA A 28 -36.92 13.10 1.15
N GLU A 29 -35.85 12.61 0.52
CA GLU A 29 -35.40 11.22 0.56
C GLU A 29 -34.97 10.81 1.98
N GLU A 30 -34.24 11.66 2.70
CA GLU A 30 -33.87 11.42 4.09
C GLU A 30 -35.11 11.31 5.01
N LEU A 31 -36.09 12.19 4.82
CA LEU A 31 -37.35 12.13 5.55
C LEU A 31 -38.20 10.90 5.21
N GLU A 32 -38.19 10.46 3.96
CA GLU A 32 -38.87 9.24 3.53
C GLU A 32 -38.28 8.01 4.24
N VAL A 33 -36.95 7.89 4.29
CA VAL A 33 -36.26 6.81 4.99
C VAL A 33 -36.56 6.82 6.49
N VAL A 34 -36.55 7.99 7.13
CA VAL A 34 -36.89 8.13 8.55
C VAL A 34 -38.34 7.77 8.85
N LEU A 35 -39.27 8.16 7.94
CA LEU A 35 -40.69 7.82 8.10
C LEU A 35 -41.00 6.33 7.84
N GLN A 36 -40.26 5.69 6.91
CA GLN A 36 -40.43 4.27 6.62
C GLN A 36 -39.83 3.38 7.70
N THR A 37 -38.74 3.81 8.35
CA THR A 37 -38.04 3.03 9.39
C THR A 37 -38.61 3.22 10.79
N GLY A 38 -39.49 4.23 10.99
CA GLY A 38 -39.99 4.65 12.29
C GLY A 38 -38.95 5.47 13.07
N ALA A 39 -39.41 6.14 14.14
CA ALA A 39 -38.50 6.87 15.01
C ALA A 39 -37.50 5.92 15.66
N LEU A 40 -36.23 6.06 15.35
CA LEU A 40 -35.19 5.28 16.01
C LEU A 40 -35.21 5.54 17.53
N PRO A 41 -35.22 4.48 18.36
CA PRO A 41 -35.29 4.64 19.81
C PRO A 41 -33.98 5.17 20.42
N VAL A 42 -33.00 5.54 19.56
CA VAL A 42 -31.66 5.97 19.97
C VAL A 42 -31.33 7.30 19.29
N ASN A 43 -30.84 8.27 20.06
CA ASN A 43 -30.30 9.49 19.49
C ASN A 43 -29.01 9.16 18.73
N MET A 44 -29.03 9.34 17.43
CA MET A 44 -27.83 9.19 16.59
C MET A 44 -27.13 10.53 16.48
N GLU A 45 -25.88 10.59 16.90
CA GLU A 45 -24.98 11.71 16.71
C GLU A 45 -24.06 11.42 15.53
N VAL A 46 -24.03 12.33 14.55
CA VAL A 46 -23.13 12.22 13.40
C VAL A 46 -21.72 12.55 13.86
N LEU A 47 -20.88 11.54 14.04
CA LEU A 47 -19.50 11.69 14.51
C LEU A 47 -18.57 12.29 13.46
N SER A 48 -18.80 12.00 12.18
CA SER A 48 -17.98 12.55 11.10
C SER A 48 -18.71 12.43 9.75
N VAL A 49 -18.69 13.50 8.97
CA VAL A 49 -19.11 13.50 7.56
C VAL A 49 -17.93 13.99 6.73
N THR A 50 -17.36 13.11 5.90
CA THR A 50 -16.29 13.46 4.98
C THR A 50 -16.82 13.42 3.55
N THR A 51 -17.03 14.58 2.96
CA THR A 51 -17.45 14.68 1.55
C THR A 51 -16.23 14.99 0.68
N ILE A 52 -15.87 14.07 -0.20
CA ILE A 52 -14.77 14.24 -1.15
C ILE A 52 -15.38 14.50 -2.52
N GLY A 53 -15.14 15.69 -3.06
CA GLY A 53 -15.59 16.04 -4.41
C GLY A 53 -14.90 15.16 -5.47
N PRO A 54 -15.58 14.82 -6.60
CA PRO A 54 -15.04 13.94 -7.63
C PRO A 54 -13.76 14.47 -8.28
N THR A 55 -13.60 15.78 -8.39
CA THR A 55 -12.39 16.43 -8.92
C THR A 55 -11.19 16.27 -7.99
N LEU A 56 -11.37 16.43 -6.68
CA LEU A 56 -10.33 16.24 -5.68
C LEU A 56 -9.86 14.80 -5.61
N GLY A 57 -10.76 13.83 -5.81
CA GLY A 57 -10.42 12.41 -5.83
C GLY A 57 -9.56 12.04 -7.04
N SER A 58 -9.91 12.52 -8.25
CA SER A 58 -9.16 12.24 -9.48
C SER A 58 -7.79 12.91 -9.50
N ASP A 59 -7.68 14.15 -9.04
CA ASP A 59 -6.42 14.89 -9.00
C ASP A 59 -5.44 14.29 -7.98
N SER A 60 -5.95 13.88 -6.84
CA SER A 60 -5.16 13.20 -5.81
C SER A 60 -4.66 11.84 -6.27
N LEU A 61 -5.50 11.06 -6.95
CA LEU A 61 -5.12 9.76 -7.51
C LEU A 61 -4.03 9.94 -8.59
N ARG A 62 -4.20 10.90 -9.49
CA ARG A 62 -3.22 11.18 -10.55
C ARG A 62 -1.88 11.64 -9.98
N SER A 63 -1.90 12.54 -9.02
CA SER A 63 -0.69 13.02 -8.34
C SER A 63 0.01 11.91 -7.57
N GLY A 64 -0.75 11.07 -6.83
CA GLY A 64 -0.23 9.92 -6.13
C GLY A 64 0.39 8.87 -7.06
N LEU A 65 -0.25 8.58 -8.18
CA LEU A 65 0.27 7.65 -9.18
C LEU A 65 1.55 8.19 -9.85
N LEU A 66 1.58 9.47 -10.19
CA LEU A 66 2.77 10.12 -10.72
C LEU A 66 3.94 10.05 -9.71
N ALA A 67 3.69 10.38 -8.45
CA ALA A 67 4.69 10.29 -7.40
C ALA A 67 5.21 8.85 -7.23
N ALA A 68 4.32 7.85 -7.29
CA ALA A 68 4.68 6.44 -7.24
C ALA A 68 5.58 6.03 -8.42
N LEU A 69 5.23 6.42 -9.64
CA LEU A 69 6.01 6.09 -10.83
C LEU A 69 7.39 6.77 -10.83
N VAL A 70 7.44 8.04 -10.45
CA VAL A 70 8.72 8.78 -10.34
C VAL A 70 9.58 8.17 -9.24
N GLY A 71 9.01 7.92 -8.06
CA GLY A 71 9.73 7.29 -6.94
C GLY A 71 10.24 5.90 -7.30
N PHE A 72 9.42 5.09 -7.95
CA PHE A 72 9.82 3.76 -8.43
C PHE A 72 10.96 3.84 -9.44
N GLY A 73 10.86 4.73 -10.44
CA GLY A 73 11.92 4.94 -11.43
C GLY A 73 13.25 5.39 -10.79
N LEU A 74 13.20 6.29 -9.81
CA LEU A 74 14.38 6.73 -9.07
C LEU A 74 15.03 5.58 -8.30
N VAL A 75 14.24 4.70 -7.68
CA VAL A 75 14.76 3.52 -6.97
C VAL A 75 15.45 2.56 -7.94
N LEU A 76 14.87 2.29 -9.11
CA LEU A 76 15.51 1.43 -10.12
C LEU A 76 16.84 2.01 -10.58
N VAL A 77 16.87 3.30 -10.92
CA VAL A 77 18.12 3.97 -11.32
C VAL A 77 19.16 3.90 -10.20
N PHE A 78 18.76 4.19 -8.96
CA PHE A 78 19.64 4.12 -7.79
C PHE A 78 20.27 2.72 -7.64
N LEU A 79 19.46 1.67 -7.74
CA LEU A 79 19.92 0.28 -7.59
C LEU A 79 20.93 -0.11 -8.68
N VAL A 80 20.67 0.25 -9.94
CA VAL A 80 21.61 -0.02 -11.04
C VAL A 80 22.92 0.75 -10.84
N VAL A 81 22.86 2.03 -10.47
CA VAL A 81 24.06 2.87 -10.32
C VAL A 81 24.94 2.36 -9.15
N ILE A 82 24.35 2.02 -8.02
CA ILE A 82 25.09 1.61 -6.82
C ILE A 82 25.50 0.14 -6.85
N TYR A 83 24.60 -0.74 -7.29
CA TYR A 83 24.81 -2.20 -7.24
C TYR A 83 25.17 -2.85 -8.58
N ARG A 84 25.15 -2.07 -9.66
CA ARG A 84 25.54 -2.52 -11.01
C ARG A 84 24.82 -3.82 -11.40
N ALA A 85 25.55 -4.92 -11.59
CA ALA A 85 24.96 -6.21 -11.98
C ALA A 85 23.97 -6.78 -10.96
N LEU A 86 24.23 -6.61 -9.66
CA LEU A 86 23.28 -6.98 -8.61
C LEU A 86 22.05 -6.07 -8.63
N GLY A 87 22.22 -4.79 -9.00
CA GLY A 87 21.12 -3.84 -9.17
C GLY A 87 20.13 -4.31 -10.24
N LEU A 88 20.59 -4.80 -11.39
CA LEU A 88 19.71 -5.37 -12.41
C LEU A 88 18.89 -6.58 -11.90
N VAL A 89 19.48 -7.39 -11.04
CA VAL A 89 18.76 -8.49 -10.40
C VAL A 89 17.70 -7.97 -9.44
N ALA A 90 18.03 -6.92 -8.66
CA ALA A 90 17.05 -6.27 -7.78
C ALA A 90 15.91 -5.63 -8.56
N ASP A 91 16.23 -4.93 -9.66
CA ASP A 91 15.23 -4.29 -10.50
C ASP A 91 14.24 -5.30 -11.07
N LEU A 92 14.75 -6.44 -11.56
CA LEU A 92 13.88 -7.51 -12.04
C LEU A 92 13.00 -8.06 -10.92
N ALA A 93 13.56 -8.26 -9.72
CA ALA A 93 12.80 -8.70 -8.56
C ALA A 93 11.74 -7.66 -8.14
N LEU A 94 12.06 -6.35 -8.18
CA LEU A 94 11.13 -5.27 -7.91
C LEU A 94 10.02 -5.13 -8.95
N LEU A 95 10.32 -5.36 -10.22
CA LEU A 95 9.30 -5.41 -11.27
C LEU A 95 8.33 -6.57 -11.05
N ILE A 96 8.82 -7.74 -10.67
CA ILE A 96 7.99 -8.89 -10.31
C ILE A 96 7.16 -8.57 -9.05
N PHE A 97 7.77 -7.95 -8.04
CA PHE A 97 7.06 -7.49 -6.84
C PHE A 97 5.92 -6.53 -7.19
N ALA A 98 6.19 -5.51 -8.01
CA ALA A 98 5.19 -4.53 -8.43
C ALA A 98 4.04 -5.18 -9.20
N PHE A 99 4.35 -6.14 -10.08
CA PHE A 99 3.36 -6.90 -10.82
C PHE A 99 2.48 -7.77 -9.89
N LEU A 100 3.10 -8.46 -8.94
CA LEU A 100 2.36 -9.28 -7.96
C LEU A 100 1.52 -8.41 -7.02
N LEU A 101 2.06 -7.26 -6.57
CA LEU A 101 1.33 -6.31 -5.73
C LEU A 101 0.11 -5.76 -6.46
N TRP A 102 0.28 -5.37 -7.72
CA TRP A 102 -0.83 -4.95 -8.57
C TRP A 102 -1.89 -6.04 -8.72
N GLY A 103 -1.48 -7.27 -9.04
CA GLY A 103 -2.38 -8.41 -9.16
C GLY A 103 -3.17 -8.67 -7.86
N LEU A 104 -2.51 -8.54 -6.72
CA LEU A 104 -3.13 -8.74 -5.41
C LEU A 104 -4.13 -7.63 -5.06
N ILE A 105 -3.81 -6.36 -5.39
CA ILE A 105 -4.72 -5.23 -5.20
C ILE A 105 -5.99 -5.39 -6.05
N VAL A 106 -5.85 -5.88 -7.29
CA VAL A 106 -7.00 -6.14 -8.16
C VAL A 106 -7.84 -7.33 -7.68
N ALA A 107 -7.18 -8.35 -7.11
CA ALA A 107 -7.87 -9.56 -6.63
C ALA A 107 -8.64 -9.33 -5.32
N ILE A 108 -8.17 -8.43 -4.47
CA ILE A 108 -8.82 -8.13 -3.19
C ILE A 108 -9.64 -6.85 -3.33
N PRO A 109 -10.94 -6.85 -2.99
CA PRO A 109 -11.79 -5.65 -3.10
C PRO A 109 -11.44 -4.63 -2.00
N ILE A 110 -10.28 -3.98 -2.13
CA ILE A 110 -9.81 -2.95 -1.21
C ILE A 110 -10.18 -1.57 -1.77
N THR A 111 -10.84 -0.75 -0.96
CA THR A 111 -11.10 0.64 -1.34
C THR A 111 -9.80 1.44 -1.36
N MET A 112 -9.41 1.90 -2.54
CA MET A 112 -8.24 2.76 -2.70
C MET A 112 -8.48 4.12 -2.05
N THR A 113 -7.73 4.41 -1.00
CA THR A 113 -7.73 5.71 -0.33
C THR A 113 -6.40 6.42 -0.58
N LEU A 114 -6.36 7.74 -0.41
CA LEU A 114 -5.11 8.52 -0.52
C LEU A 114 -3.99 7.98 0.38
N PRO A 115 -4.23 7.72 1.68
CA PRO A 115 -3.25 7.02 2.51
C PRO A 115 -2.90 5.62 2.01
N GLY A 116 -3.85 4.90 1.37
CA GLY A 116 -3.60 3.60 0.78
C GLY A 116 -2.55 3.66 -0.34
N ILE A 117 -2.61 4.67 -1.20
CA ILE A 117 -1.59 4.91 -2.24
C ILE A 117 -0.22 5.14 -1.60
N ALA A 118 -0.15 5.94 -0.52
CA ALA A 118 1.10 6.13 0.23
C ALA A 118 1.65 4.80 0.79
N GLY A 119 0.76 3.89 1.24
CA GLY A 119 1.14 2.54 1.67
C GLY A 119 1.77 1.70 0.56
N ILE A 120 1.24 1.79 -0.67
CA ILE A 120 1.82 1.12 -1.84
C ILE A 120 3.22 1.67 -2.13
N VAL A 121 3.38 2.98 -2.17
CA VAL A 121 4.68 3.64 -2.42
C VAL A 121 5.71 3.25 -1.36
N LEU A 122 5.30 3.26 -0.10
CA LEU A 122 6.15 2.82 1.01
C LEU A 122 6.55 1.34 0.87
N SER A 123 5.63 0.47 0.47
CA SER A 123 5.91 -0.96 0.26
C SER A 123 6.95 -1.21 -0.83
N ILE A 124 6.98 -0.38 -1.88
CA ILE A 124 8.02 -0.43 -2.92
C ILE A 124 9.38 -0.11 -2.31
N GLY A 125 9.47 0.90 -1.45
CA GLY A 125 10.70 1.25 -0.73
C GLY A 125 11.19 0.10 0.15
N VAL A 126 10.29 -0.52 0.92
CA VAL A 126 10.59 -1.68 1.78
C VAL A 126 11.07 -2.88 0.96
N ALA A 127 10.47 -3.12 -0.22
CA ALA A 127 10.89 -4.19 -1.11
C ALA A 127 12.28 -3.95 -1.71
N ALA A 128 12.62 -2.69 -2.04
CA ALA A 128 13.96 -2.31 -2.47
C ALA A 128 14.99 -2.51 -1.35
N ASP A 129 14.67 -2.05 -0.14
CA ASP A 129 15.55 -2.15 1.03
C ASP A 129 15.89 -3.61 1.37
N ALA A 130 14.93 -4.52 1.27
CA ALA A 130 15.19 -5.95 1.46
C ALA A 130 16.27 -6.49 0.50
N ASN A 131 16.26 -6.07 -0.76
CA ASN A 131 17.28 -6.45 -1.73
C ASN A 131 18.65 -5.80 -1.40
N VAL A 132 18.64 -4.52 -1.01
CA VAL A 132 19.84 -3.78 -0.60
C VAL A 132 20.55 -4.48 0.56
N VAL A 133 19.80 -4.85 1.60
CA VAL A 133 20.35 -5.56 2.77
C VAL A 133 21.04 -6.87 2.36
N ILE A 134 20.39 -7.67 1.51
CA ILE A 134 20.98 -8.91 1.00
C ILE A 134 22.28 -8.63 0.23
N PHE A 135 22.27 -7.63 -0.64
CA PHE A 135 23.42 -7.32 -1.50
C PHE A 135 24.61 -6.77 -0.71
N GLU A 136 24.36 -5.95 0.30
CA GLU A 136 25.44 -5.48 1.18
C GLU A 136 26.07 -6.65 1.95
N ARG A 137 25.29 -7.60 2.42
CA ARG A 137 25.83 -8.81 3.04
C ARG A 137 26.62 -9.69 2.05
N ILE A 138 26.18 -9.80 0.80
CA ILE A 138 26.92 -10.49 -0.24
C ILE A 138 28.26 -9.79 -0.52
N LYS A 139 28.25 -8.44 -0.68
CA LYS A 139 29.46 -7.65 -0.90
C LYS A 139 30.44 -7.78 0.25
N GLU A 140 29.94 -7.78 1.49
CA GLU A 140 30.77 -7.97 2.68
C GLU A 140 31.51 -9.35 2.63
N GLU A 141 30.80 -10.42 2.25
CA GLU A 141 31.41 -11.75 2.16
C GLU A 141 32.40 -11.87 0.97
N VAL A 142 32.15 -11.15 -0.13
CA VAL A 142 33.11 -11.06 -1.25
C VAL A 142 34.37 -10.33 -0.83
N ARG A 143 34.24 -9.21 -0.10
CA ARG A 143 35.39 -8.45 0.46
C ARG A 143 36.22 -9.28 1.44
N ARG A 144 35.61 -10.26 2.11
CA ARG A 144 36.31 -11.23 2.97
C ARG A 144 37.03 -12.35 2.17
N GLY A 145 37.08 -12.25 0.86
CA GLY A 145 37.79 -13.19 -0.03
C GLY A 145 37.04 -14.46 -0.35
N LYS A 146 35.72 -14.55 -0.09
CA LYS A 146 34.94 -15.73 -0.45
C LYS A 146 34.57 -15.72 -1.93
N SER A 147 34.43 -16.93 -2.50
CA SER A 147 33.98 -17.05 -3.87
C SER A 147 32.58 -16.46 -4.04
N PRO A 148 32.22 -15.90 -5.21
CA PRO A 148 30.90 -15.30 -5.44
C PRO A 148 29.74 -16.23 -5.07
N ARG A 149 29.85 -17.49 -5.40
CA ARG A 149 28.80 -18.51 -5.10
C ARG A 149 28.63 -18.73 -3.59
N THR A 150 29.75 -18.80 -2.85
CA THR A 150 29.75 -18.97 -1.40
C THR A 150 29.26 -17.69 -0.71
N ALA A 151 29.69 -16.52 -1.21
CA ALA A 151 29.27 -15.21 -0.69
C ALA A 151 27.78 -14.98 -0.83
N VAL A 152 27.16 -15.36 -1.96
CA VAL A 152 25.71 -15.29 -2.15
C VAL A 152 24.99 -16.16 -1.13
N GLY A 153 25.41 -17.41 -0.90
CA GLY A 153 24.77 -18.31 0.06
C GLY A 153 24.80 -17.76 1.49
N ILE A 154 25.97 -17.33 1.94
CA ILE A 154 26.16 -16.81 3.31
C ILE A 154 25.53 -15.42 3.49
N GLY A 155 25.75 -14.53 2.52
CA GLY A 155 25.21 -13.18 2.55
C GLY A 155 23.68 -13.20 2.57
N TYR A 156 23.07 -14.09 1.79
CA TYR A 156 21.62 -14.29 1.78
C TYR A 156 21.09 -14.73 3.15
N GLN A 157 21.73 -15.75 3.76
CA GLN A 157 21.32 -16.26 5.07
C GLN A 157 21.40 -15.17 6.16
N LYS A 158 22.47 -14.39 6.15
CA LYS A 158 22.66 -13.27 7.11
C LYS A 158 21.70 -12.12 6.84
N GLY A 159 21.47 -11.77 5.56
CA GLY A 159 20.55 -10.72 5.16
C GLY A 159 19.11 -11.06 5.51
N PHE A 160 18.70 -12.31 5.35
CA PHE A 160 17.34 -12.74 5.64
C PHE A 160 16.95 -12.54 7.11
N ALA A 161 17.83 -12.81 8.07
CA ALA A 161 17.53 -12.56 9.48
C ALA A 161 17.26 -11.07 9.75
N ALA A 162 18.10 -10.18 9.20
CA ALA A 162 17.90 -8.73 9.35
C ALA A 162 16.59 -8.23 8.68
N ILE A 163 16.26 -8.78 7.51
CA ILE A 163 15.01 -8.44 6.81
C ILE A 163 13.80 -8.93 7.61
N LEU A 164 13.87 -10.12 8.19
CA LEU A 164 12.79 -10.66 9.00
C LEU A 164 12.52 -9.78 10.22
N ASP A 165 13.57 -9.37 10.93
CA ASP A 165 13.46 -8.52 12.12
C ASP A 165 12.85 -7.14 11.78
N GLY A 166 13.35 -6.48 10.73
CA GLY A 166 12.85 -5.18 10.28
C GLY A 166 11.39 -5.24 9.80
N ASN A 167 11.07 -6.24 8.99
CA ASN A 167 9.71 -6.40 8.45
C ASN A 167 8.71 -6.84 9.52
N LEU A 168 9.13 -7.63 10.53
CA LEU A 168 8.26 -7.98 11.65
C LEU A 168 7.86 -6.74 12.44
N THR A 169 8.78 -5.82 12.68
CA THR A 169 8.48 -4.53 13.34
C THR A 169 7.47 -3.71 12.53
N THR A 170 7.64 -3.65 11.21
CA THR A 170 6.70 -2.97 10.31
C THR A 170 5.33 -3.63 10.31
N LEU A 171 5.25 -4.97 10.32
CA LEU A 171 4.00 -5.71 10.39
C LEU A 171 3.27 -5.49 11.72
N ILE A 172 4.00 -5.45 12.84
CA ILE A 172 3.43 -5.13 14.16
C ILE A 172 2.83 -3.71 14.13
N THR A 173 3.57 -2.74 13.58
CA THR A 173 3.08 -1.36 13.44
C THR A 173 1.84 -1.29 12.55
N ALA A 174 1.84 -1.98 11.41
CA ALA A 174 0.68 -2.04 10.52
C ALA A 174 -0.53 -2.69 11.20
N PHE A 175 -0.32 -3.75 12.00
CA PHE A 175 -1.37 -4.39 12.77
C PHE A 175 -1.98 -3.46 13.83
N ILE A 176 -1.14 -2.72 14.57
CA ILE A 176 -1.59 -1.73 15.57
C ILE A 176 -2.41 -0.63 14.87
N LEU A 177 -1.91 -0.10 13.73
CA LEU A 177 -2.65 0.88 12.95
C LEU A 177 -4.00 0.32 12.46
N PHE A 178 -4.04 -0.91 11.99
CA PHE A 178 -5.27 -1.56 11.56
C PHE A 178 -6.29 -1.70 12.70
N ALA A 179 -5.82 -2.06 13.90
CA ALA A 179 -6.67 -2.30 15.06
C ALA A 179 -7.21 -1.00 15.68
N LEU A 180 -6.37 0.04 15.75
CA LEU A 180 -6.70 1.27 16.46
C LEU A 180 -7.26 2.37 15.56
N SER A 181 -6.99 2.34 14.25
CA SER A 181 -7.47 3.37 13.33
C SER A 181 -8.81 3.04 12.69
N SER A 182 -9.45 4.05 12.14
CA SER A 182 -10.70 3.95 11.40
C SER A 182 -10.58 4.63 10.03
N GLY A 183 -11.53 4.39 9.16
CA GLY A 183 -11.62 5.06 7.87
C GLY A 183 -10.42 4.80 6.94
N SER A 184 -9.88 5.85 6.36
CA SER A 184 -8.85 5.79 5.31
C SER A 184 -7.49 5.28 5.79
N VAL A 185 -7.14 5.47 7.07
CA VAL A 185 -5.87 5.01 7.65
C VAL A 185 -5.83 3.48 7.76
N ARG A 186 -6.98 2.85 7.96
CA ARG A 186 -7.10 1.39 7.98
C ARG A 186 -6.72 0.78 6.62
N GLY A 187 -7.11 1.45 5.53
CA GLY A 187 -6.71 1.05 4.17
C GLY A 187 -5.19 1.10 3.95
N PHE A 188 -4.53 2.17 4.46
CA PHE A 188 -3.07 2.26 4.47
C PHE A 188 -2.42 1.07 5.21
N ALA A 189 -2.90 0.77 6.41
CA ALA A 189 -2.34 -0.31 7.23
C ALA A 189 -2.44 -1.68 6.54
N VAL A 190 -3.57 -1.98 5.89
CA VAL A 190 -3.75 -3.23 5.13
C VAL A 190 -2.81 -3.31 3.95
N LEU A 191 -2.73 -2.25 3.14
CA LEU A 191 -1.86 -2.24 1.95
C LEU A 191 -0.39 -2.30 2.33
N LEU A 192 0.02 -1.63 3.41
CA LEU A 192 1.37 -1.74 3.96
C LEU A 192 1.68 -3.18 4.40
N ALA A 193 0.80 -3.81 5.19
CA ALA A 193 1.00 -5.19 5.65
C ALA A 193 1.12 -6.18 4.49
N VAL A 194 0.21 -6.08 3.51
CA VAL A 194 0.22 -6.90 2.29
C VAL A 194 1.51 -6.69 1.51
N GLY A 195 1.92 -5.43 1.31
CA GLY A 195 3.15 -5.10 0.61
C GLY A 195 4.39 -5.66 1.31
N VAL A 196 4.48 -5.54 2.64
CA VAL A 196 5.61 -6.08 3.42
C VAL A 196 5.67 -7.62 3.35
N ILE A 197 4.55 -8.31 3.48
CA ILE A 197 4.51 -9.79 3.34
C ILE A 197 4.96 -10.19 1.94
N LEU A 198 4.47 -9.50 0.92
CA LEU A 198 4.83 -9.77 -0.46
C LEU A 198 6.32 -9.46 -0.74
N SER A 199 6.86 -8.37 -0.16
CA SER A 199 8.28 -8.03 -0.28
C SER A 199 9.18 -9.10 0.32
N MET A 200 8.82 -9.65 1.48
CA MET A 200 9.52 -10.77 2.08
C MET A 200 9.49 -12.01 1.17
N PHE A 201 8.32 -12.33 0.63
CA PHE A 201 8.18 -13.45 -0.30
C PHE A 201 9.04 -13.27 -1.55
N THR A 202 9.02 -12.10 -2.17
CA THR A 202 9.82 -11.82 -3.38
C THR A 202 11.32 -11.78 -3.07
N ALA A 203 11.74 -11.18 -1.98
CA ALA A 203 13.14 -11.19 -1.56
C ALA A 203 13.64 -12.63 -1.32
N VAL A 204 12.86 -13.47 -0.64
CA VAL A 204 13.25 -14.85 -0.32
C VAL A 204 13.21 -15.76 -1.55
N SER A 205 12.16 -15.68 -2.36
CA SER A 205 11.92 -16.62 -3.45
C SER A 205 12.51 -16.13 -4.77
N VAL A 206 12.10 -14.94 -5.20
CA VAL A 206 12.44 -14.40 -6.53
C VAL A 206 13.89 -13.97 -6.59
N THR A 207 14.35 -13.13 -5.66
CA THR A 207 15.73 -12.64 -5.65
C THR A 207 16.72 -13.79 -5.49
N ARG A 208 16.41 -14.76 -4.63
CA ARG A 208 17.24 -15.96 -4.47
C ARG A 208 17.33 -16.79 -5.75
N ALA A 209 16.21 -17.01 -6.43
CA ALA A 209 16.18 -17.76 -7.68
C ALA A 209 16.97 -17.02 -8.77
N LEU A 210 16.81 -15.71 -8.91
CA LEU A 210 17.52 -14.89 -9.87
C LEU A 210 19.05 -14.91 -9.61
N LEU A 211 19.46 -14.73 -8.36
CA LEU A 211 20.86 -14.85 -7.96
C LEU A 211 21.42 -16.24 -8.24
N GLY A 212 20.64 -17.29 -8.01
CA GLY A 212 21.00 -18.67 -8.34
C GLY A 212 21.25 -18.87 -9.83
N VAL A 213 20.42 -18.29 -10.69
CA VAL A 213 20.58 -18.34 -12.15
C VAL A 213 21.81 -17.55 -12.60
N VAL A 214 22.03 -16.36 -12.07
CA VAL A 214 23.17 -15.51 -12.41
C VAL A 214 24.49 -16.12 -11.94
N CYS A 215 24.55 -16.65 -10.72
CA CYS A 215 25.75 -17.30 -10.19
C CYS A 215 25.94 -18.75 -10.64
N GLY A 216 24.87 -19.43 -11.10
CA GLY A 216 24.90 -20.83 -11.56
C GLY A 216 25.34 -20.98 -13.03
N ARG A 217 24.98 -20.05 -13.88
CA ARG A 217 25.56 -19.96 -15.25
C ARG A 217 26.98 -19.43 -15.08
N ARG A 218 27.96 -20.09 -15.69
CA ARG A 218 29.42 -19.79 -15.71
C ARG A 218 29.79 -18.31 -16.03
N VAL A 219 29.00 -17.36 -15.57
CA VAL A 219 29.31 -15.93 -15.61
C VAL A 219 30.37 -15.71 -14.56
N LYS A 220 31.63 -15.64 -15.00
CA LYS A 220 32.73 -15.10 -14.21
C LYS A 220 32.38 -13.63 -13.95
N LEU A 221 31.60 -13.37 -12.91
CA LEU A 221 31.37 -12.02 -12.43
C LEU A 221 32.72 -11.52 -11.84
N PRO A 222 33.40 -10.60 -12.49
CA PRO A 222 34.63 -10.03 -11.91
C PRO A 222 34.26 -9.35 -10.60
N PRO A 223 35.14 -9.38 -9.56
CA PRO A 223 34.86 -8.75 -8.26
C PRO A 223 34.42 -7.29 -8.38
N ALA A 224 34.93 -6.57 -9.39
CA ALA A 224 34.53 -5.21 -9.70
C ALA A 224 33.05 -5.02 -10.10
N MET A 225 32.36 -6.05 -10.58
CA MET A 225 30.90 -5.98 -10.90
C MET A 225 30.03 -6.27 -9.68
N LEU A 226 30.61 -6.86 -8.63
CA LEU A 226 29.96 -7.10 -7.34
C LEU A 226 30.20 -5.96 -6.35
N GLY A 227 30.87 -4.86 -6.77
CA GLY A 227 31.10 -3.68 -5.94
C GLY A 227 32.26 -3.84 -4.95
N GLY A 228 33.25 -4.68 -5.28
CA GLY A 228 34.54 -4.74 -4.60
C GLY A 228 35.48 -3.67 -5.11
#